data_c3b4e5c8da57cf3c591e20de25860ce6
#
_entry.id   c3b4e5c8da57cf3c591e20de25860ce6
#
_cell.length_a   1.000
_cell.length_b   1.000
_cell.length_c   1.000
_cell.angle_alpha   90.00
_cell.angle_beta   90.00
_cell.angle_gamma   90.00
#
_symmetry.space_group_name_H-M   'P 1'
#
loop_
_entity.id
_entity.type
_entity.pdbx_description
1 polymer ?
#
loop_
_entity_poly.entity_id
_entity_poly.type
_entity_poly.pdbx_seq_one_letter_code
_entity_poly.pdbx_strand_id
1 'polypeptide(L)'
;MSALLVIDRLSVRYDSRHVLRALSLEVRGGEIVALMGPSGVGKSTALRAVAALQPFDDGGIVVDGFALAPGPVPAESRLVPLRRRVGLVFQAHALFAHLTALDNVTLALRHVLGQSRSDAEAVATKLLASLDVGARATAWPSQLSGGEAQRVAIARALAPNPALLLMDEPTAALDPARRGALGTTLRHLSKQGRGLLIATHDTEFARGHADRIVSLGAG
;
A
#
# COMPACT_ATOMS: atom_id res chain seq x y z
N MET A 1 8.38 2.94 -19.93
CA MET A 1 8.57 3.16 -18.47
C MET A 1 9.01 1.84 -17.86
N SER A 2 10.00 1.84 -16.95
CA SER A 2 10.47 0.62 -16.27
C SER A 2 9.41 0.09 -15.29
N ALA A 3 9.40 -1.23 -15.07
CA ALA A 3 8.56 -1.83 -14.05
C ALA A 3 9.07 -1.45 -12.65
N LEU A 4 8.17 -0.95 -11.80
CA LEU A 4 8.44 -0.67 -10.37
C LEU A 4 8.22 -1.91 -9.50
N LEU A 5 7.34 -2.81 -9.93
CA LEU A 5 7.12 -4.11 -9.30
C LEU A 5 7.11 -5.18 -10.37
N VAL A 6 7.86 -6.24 -10.14
CA VAL A 6 7.78 -7.49 -10.90
C VAL A 6 7.59 -8.61 -9.90
N ILE A 7 6.52 -9.37 -10.07
CA ILE A 7 6.28 -10.62 -9.37
C ILE A 7 6.37 -11.73 -10.44
N ASP A 8 7.28 -12.68 -10.24
CA ASP A 8 7.46 -13.83 -11.12
C ASP A 8 7.17 -15.13 -10.38
N ARG A 9 6.09 -15.81 -10.78
CA ARG A 9 5.64 -17.12 -10.29
C ARG A 9 5.59 -17.24 -8.76
N LEU A 10 5.20 -16.18 -8.06
CA LEU A 10 5.09 -16.15 -6.61
C LEU A 10 4.16 -17.25 -6.11
N SER A 11 4.66 -18.11 -5.26
CA SER A 11 3.90 -19.14 -4.58
C SER A 11 4.04 -19.01 -3.06
N VAL A 12 2.91 -19.14 -2.35
CA VAL A 12 2.85 -19.09 -0.89
C VAL A 12 1.99 -20.22 -0.36
N ARG A 13 2.51 -20.91 0.65
CA ARG A 13 1.82 -21.97 1.38
C ARG A 13 1.68 -21.62 2.85
N TYR A 14 0.58 -22.06 3.43
CA TYR A 14 0.42 -22.16 4.87
C TYR A 14 0.17 -23.64 5.18
N ASP A 15 1.10 -24.27 5.86
CA ASP A 15 1.15 -25.71 6.09
C ASP A 15 1.08 -26.48 4.74
N SER A 16 0.05 -27.30 4.55
CA SER A 16 -0.20 -28.05 3.31
C SER A 16 -1.01 -27.29 2.26
N ARG A 17 -1.58 -26.13 2.60
CA ARG A 17 -2.48 -25.39 1.72
C ARG A 17 -1.74 -24.33 0.91
N HIS A 18 -1.82 -24.42 -0.43
CA HIS A 18 -1.41 -23.34 -1.30
C HIS A 18 -2.40 -22.17 -1.20
N VAL A 19 -1.91 -20.99 -0.90
CA VAL A 19 -2.69 -19.74 -0.88
C VAL A 19 -2.45 -18.95 -2.15
N LEU A 20 -1.22 -18.98 -2.66
CA LEU A 20 -0.87 -18.44 -3.98
C LEU A 20 -0.14 -19.52 -4.77
N ARG A 21 -0.44 -19.62 -6.07
CA ARG A 21 0.21 -20.55 -7.01
C ARG A 21 0.70 -19.77 -8.23
N ALA A 22 2.01 -19.64 -8.35
CA ALA A 22 2.69 -19.07 -9.51
C ALA A 22 2.11 -17.73 -9.99
N LEU A 23 1.74 -16.83 -9.06
CA LEU A 23 1.26 -15.49 -9.42
C LEU A 23 2.36 -14.71 -10.12
N SER A 24 2.06 -14.21 -11.32
CA SER A 24 2.95 -13.29 -12.05
C SER A 24 2.20 -12.03 -12.42
N LEU A 25 2.77 -10.88 -12.10
CA LEU A 25 2.27 -9.57 -12.50
C LEU A 25 3.39 -8.53 -12.45
N GLU A 26 3.18 -7.43 -13.15
CA GLU A 26 4.04 -6.25 -13.11
C GLU A 26 3.20 -5.03 -12.76
N VAL A 27 3.84 -4.01 -12.18
CA VAL A 27 3.28 -2.65 -12.03
C VAL A 27 4.32 -1.66 -12.50
N ARG A 28 3.93 -0.77 -13.39
CA ARG A 28 4.81 0.27 -13.94
C ARG A 28 4.59 1.61 -13.23
N GLY A 29 5.56 2.50 -13.37
CA GLY A 29 5.38 3.88 -12.93
C GLY A 29 4.22 4.54 -13.67
N GLY A 30 3.33 5.19 -12.93
CA GLY A 30 2.12 5.81 -13.48
C GLY A 30 0.94 4.85 -13.69
N GLU A 31 1.08 3.57 -13.34
CA GLU A 31 0.05 2.54 -13.53
C GLU A 31 -0.69 2.22 -12.23
N ILE A 32 -1.99 1.99 -12.32
CA ILE A 32 -2.84 1.42 -11.27
C ILE A 32 -3.24 0.01 -11.70
N VAL A 33 -2.76 -1.00 -10.97
CA VAL A 33 -3.12 -2.40 -11.17
C VAL A 33 -4.04 -2.86 -10.04
N ALA A 34 -5.21 -3.39 -10.39
CA ALA A 34 -6.10 -4.03 -9.43
C ALA A 34 -5.87 -5.55 -9.39
N LEU A 35 -5.52 -6.08 -8.24
CA LEU A 35 -5.46 -7.51 -7.95
C LEU A 35 -6.82 -7.95 -7.40
N MET A 36 -7.61 -8.62 -8.21
CA MET A 36 -8.98 -9.00 -7.89
C MET A 36 -9.13 -10.48 -7.57
N GLY A 37 -10.17 -10.80 -6.81
CA GLY A 37 -10.55 -12.18 -6.49
C GLY A 37 -11.38 -12.26 -5.22
N PRO A 38 -11.99 -13.43 -4.92
CA PRO A 38 -12.78 -13.64 -3.72
C PRO A 38 -12.02 -13.36 -2.42
N SER A 39 -12.74 -13.17 -1.31
CA SER A 39 -12.11 -13.11 0.02
C SER A 39 -11.35 -14.41 0.30
N GLY A 40 -10.15 -14.30 0.88
CA GLY A 40 -9.32 -15.45 1.23
C GLY A 40 -8.52 -16.06 0.08
N VAL A 41 -8.59 -15.55 -1.16
CA VAL A 41 -7.87 -16.08 -2.33
C VAL A 41 -6.36 -15.78 -2.33
N GLY A 42 -5.87 -14.99 -1.39
CA GLY A 42 -4.44 -14.66 -1.27
C GLY A 42 -4.04 -13.24 -1.67
N LYS A 43 -4.99 -12.32 -1.96
CA LYS A 43 -4.68 -10.93 -2.33
C LYS A 43 -3.78 -10.24 -1.28
N SER A 44 -4.21 -10.22 -0.01
CA SER A 44 -3.45 -9.63 1.10
C SER A 44 -2.11 -10.35 1.32
N THR A 45 -2.06 -11.67 1.06
CA THR A 45 -0.84 -12.47 1.11
C THR A 45 0.18 -11.99 0.07
N ALA A 46 -0.27 -11.73 -1.17
CA ALA A 46 0.60 -11.18 -2.21
C ALA A 46 1.17 -9.80 -1.81
N LEU A 47 0.32 -8.89 -1.31
CA LEU A 47 0.76 -7.57 -0.85
C LEU A 47 1.76 -7.65 0.30
N ARG A 48 1.52 -8.55 1.27
CA ARG A 48 2.43 -8.76 2.42
C ARG A 48 3.77 -9.35 1.97
N ALA A 49 3.78 -10.26 1.00
CA ALA A 49 5.01 -10.80 0.43
C ALA A 49 5.82 -9.71 -0.28
N VAL A 50 5.18 -8.86 -1.11
CA VAL A 50 5.82 -7.71 -1.78
C VAL A 50 6.41 -6.73 -0.75
N ALA A 51 5.71 -6.49 0.35
CA ALA A 51 6.19 -5.64 1.42
C ALA A 51 7.22 -6.33 2.35
N ALA A 52 7.61 -7.59 2.08
CA ALA A 52 8.45 -8.40 2.97
C ALA A 52 7.95 -8.42 4.43
N LEU A 53 6.64 -8.55 4.61
CA LEU A 53 5.98 -8.73 5.91
C LEU A 53 5.69 -10.20 6.21
N GLN A 54 5.87 -11.08 5.21
CA GLN A 54 5.77 -12.52 5.34
C GLN A 54 6.69 -13.22 4.34
N PRO A 55 7.11 -14.47 4.61
CA PRO A 55 7.90 -15.27 3.69
C PRO A 55 7.05 -15.71 2.50
N PHE A 56 7.72 -16.22 1.45
CA PHE A 56 7.11 -16.92 0.33
C PHE A 56 7.98 -18.13 -0.06
N ASP A 57 7.37 -19.12 -0.71
CA ASP A 57 7.99 -20.44 -0.90
C ASP A 57 8.73 -20.56 -2.23
N ASP A 58 8.23 -19.93 -3.31
CA ASP A 58 8.79 -20.05 -4.65
C ASP A 58 8.52 -18.77 -5.49
N GLY A 59 9.30 -18.58 -6.54
CA GLY A 59 9.23 -17.42 -7.41
C GLY A 59 10.19 -16.30 -7.01
N GLY A 60 9.89 -15.08 -7.45
CA GLY A 60 10.71 -13.91 -7.17
C GLY A 60 9.89 -12.63 -7.14
N ILE A 61 10.36 -11.66 -6.36
CA ILE A 61 9.76 -10.32 -6.30
C ILE A 61 10.88 -9.30 -6.48
N VAL A 62 10.68 -8.34 -7.39
CA VAL A 62 11.58 -7.18 -7.54
C VAL A 62 10.77 -5.90 -7.38
N VAL A 63 11.19 -5.04 -6.45
CA VAL A 63 10.55 -3.74 -6.21
C VAL A 63 11.57 -2.64 -6.42
N ASP A 64 11.40 -1.85 -7.47
CA ASP A 64 12.28 -0.73 -7.83
C ASP A 64 13.77 -1.10 -7.74
N GLY A 65 14.13 -2.25 -8.35
CA GLY A 65 15.48 -2.81 -8.33
C GLY A 65 15.87 -3.57 -7.05
N PHE A 66 15.02 -3.61 -6.01
CA PHE A 66 15.28 -4.40 -4.81
C PHE A 66 14.66 -5.80 -4.97
N ALA A 67 15.51 -6.84 -4.96
CA ALA A 67 15.08 -8.22 -5.13
C ALA A 67 14.82 -8.91 -3.78
N LEU A 68 13.71 -9.65 -3.70
CA LEU A 68 13.37 -10.58 -2.64
C LEU A 68 13.39 -12.01 -3.20
N ALA A 69 14.03 -12.92 -2.48
CA ALA A 69 14.09 -14.35 -2.80
C ALA A 69 13.16 -15.17 -1.90
N PRO A 70 12.77 -16.38 -2.31
CA PRO A 70 12.03 -17.32 -1.49
C PRO A 70 12.75 -17.60 -0.16
N GLY A 71 11.97 -17.93 0.89
CA GLY A 71 12.49 -18.26 2.20
C GLY A 71 12.11 -17.23 3.27
N PRO A 72 12.79 -17.23 4.43
CA PRO A 72 12.45 -16.37 5.56
C PRO A 72 12.60 -14.89 5.22
N VAL A 73 11.77 -14.07 5.87
CA VAL A 73 11.85 -12.62 5.73
C VAL A 73 13.26 -12.15 6.15
N PRO A 74 13.96 -11.36 5.33
CA PRO A 74 15.27 -10.81 5.67
C PRO A 74 15.23 -9.96 6.94
N ALA A 75 16.38 -9.83 7.63
CA ALA A 75 16.51 -8.94 8.77
C ALA A 75 16.14 -7.49 8.41
N GLU A 76 15.54 -6.76 9.35
CA GLU A 76 15.02 -5.41 9.11
C GLU A 76 16.09 -4.43 8.58
N SER A 77 17.34 -4.58 9.04
CA SER A 77 18.47 -3.78 8.54
C SER A 77 18.67 -3.91 7.02
N ARG A 78 18.40 -5.08 6.44
CA ARG A 78 18.45 -5.32 4.99
C ARG A 78 17.21 -4.79 4.26
N LEU A 79 16.08 -4.65 4.95
CA LEU A 79 14.81 -4.21 4.37
C LEU A 79 14.65 -2.67 4.36
N VAL A 80 15.52 -1.91 4.99
CA VAL A 80 15.46 -0.44 4.99
C VAL A 80 15.32 0.17 3.58
N PRO A 81 16.08 -0.28 2.55
CA PRO A 81 15.88 0.22 1.18
C PRO A 81 14.49 -0.09 0.61
N LEU A 82 13.93 -1.27 0.90
CA LEU A 82 12.58 -1.66 0.47
C LEU A 82 11.51 -0.81 1.18
N ARG A 83 11.65 -0.58 2.50
CA ARG A 83 10.71 0.24 3.29
C ARG A 83 10.58 1.68 2.77
N ARG A 84 11.63 2.20 2.15
CA ARG A 84 11.61 3.53 1.52
C ARG A 84 10.91 3.53 0.16
N ARG A 85 10.90 2.39 -0.55
CA ARG A 85 10.32 2.25 -1.89
C ARG A 85 8.84 1.90 -1.88
N VAL A 86 8.36 1.30 -0.78
CA VAL A 86 7.01 0.75 -0.67
C VAL A 86 6.23 1.46 0.42
N GLY A 87 5.09 2.04 0.05
CA GLY A 87 4.05 2.45 0.98
C GLY A 87 2.97 1.36 1.06
N LEU A 88 2.49 1.05 2.27
CA LEU A 88 1.42 0.07 2.45
C LEU A 88 0.28 0.65 3.26
N VAL A 89 -0.93 0.53 2.71
CA VAL A 89 -2.20 0.89 3.36
C VAL A 89 -2.95 -0.41 3.64
N PHE A 90 -3.17 -0.72 4.91
CA PHE A 90 -3.92 -1.89 5.36
C PHE A 90 -5.42 -1.63 5.34
N GLN A 91 -6.23 -2.67 5.19
CA GLN A 91 -7.69 -2.62 5.23
C GLN A 91 -8.22 -1.95 6.52
N ALA A 92 -7.63 -2.27 7.67
CA ALA A 92 -8.00 -1.71 8.98
C ALA A 92 -7.33 -0.33 9.25
N HIS A 93 -6.76 0.34 8.24
CA HIS A 93 -5.97 1.57 8.32
C HIS A 93 -4.73 1.46 9.23
N ALA A 94 -4.76 0.68 10.29
CA ALA A 94 -3.69 0.40 11.26
C ALA A 94 -2.98 1.67 11.79
N LEU A 95 -3.77 2.73 12.07
CA LEU A 95 -3.24 3.94 12.71
C LEU A 95 -2.86 3.63 14.17
N PHE A 96 -1.78 4.23 14.63
CA PHE A 96 -1.37 4.14 16.03
C PHE A 96 -2.34 4.95 16.90
N ALA A 97 -3.13 4.27 17.73
CA ALA A 97 -4.21 4.88 18.50
C ALA A 97 -3.74 5.95 19.51
N HIS A 98 -2.48 5.86 19.96
CA HIS A 98 -1.84 6.78 20.89
C HIS A 98 -1.10 7.95 20.22
N LEU A 99 -1.26 8.12 18.91
CA LEU A 99 -0.67 9.21 18.12
C LEU A 99 -1.77 10.00 17.42
N THR A 100 -1.58 11.31 17.29
CA THR A 100 -2.44 12.16 16.46
C THR A 100 -2.32 11.79 14.97
N ALA A 101 -3.18 12.33 14.13
CA ALA A 101 -3.07 12.15 12.67
C ALA A 101 -1.71 12.65 12.16
N LEU A 102 -1.26 13.82 12.62
CA LEU A 102 0.05 14.38 12.28
C LEU A 102 1.20 13.47 12.74
N ASP A 103 1.15 12.99 13.99
CA ASP A 103 2.20 12.13 14.53
C ASP A 103 2.25 10.78 13.82
N ASN A 104 1.11 10.20 13.44
CA ASN A 104 1.06 9.00 12.60
C ASN A 104 1.82 9.17 11.29
N VAL A 105 1.70 10.34 10.64
CA VAL A 105 2.38 10.62 9.37
C VAL A 105 3.86 10.93 9.56
N THR A 106 4.24 11.64 10.64
CA THR A 106 5.63 12.03 10.89
C THR A 106 6.51 10.88 11.39
N LEU A 107 5.91 9.79 11.89
CA LEU A 107 6.62 8.70 12.58
C LEU A 107 7.80 8.15 11.76
N ALA A 108 7.53 7.74 10.52
CA ALA A 108 8.57 7.17 9.65
C ALA A 108 9.61 8.22 9.23
N LEU A 109 9.20 9.46 9.00
CA LEU A 109 10.09 10.56 8.64
C LEU A 109 11.14 10.81 9.74
N ARG A 110 10.70 10.81 11.00
CA ARG A 110 11.58 11.08 12.15
C ARG A 110 12.44 9.88 12.51
N HIS A 111 11.84 8.69 12.65
CA HIS A 111 12.52 7.53 13.26
C HIS A 111 13.21 6.62 12.23
N VAL A 112 12.80 6.66 10.96
CA VAL A 112 13.41 5.84 9.90
C VAL A 112 14.27 6.69 8.96
N LEU A 113 13.82 7.91 8.65
CA LEU A 113 14.55 8.79 7.74
C LEU A 113 15.43 9.83 8.47
N GLY A 114 15.34 9.92 9.80
CA GLY A 114 16.17 10.80 10.61
C GLY A 114 15.90 12.30 10.42
N GLN A 115 14.72 12.67 9.89
CA GLN A 115 14.36 14.07 9.71
C GLN A 115 14.15 14.80 11.03
N SER A 116 14.42 16.09 11.05
CA SER A 116 14.07 16.95 12.18
C SER A 116 12.55 16.94 12.40
N ARG A 117 12.12 17.30 13.61
CA ARG A 117 10.69 17.40 13.92
C ARG A 117 9.99 18.41 13.01
N SER A 118 10.57 19.57 12.80
CA SER A 118 10.04 20.64 11.98
C SER A 118 9.88 20.22 10.51
N ASP A 119 10.89 19.54 9.94
CA ASP A 119 10.84 19.08 8.54
C ASP A 119 9.79 18.01 8.35
N ALA A 120 9.72 17.05 9.28
CA ALA A 120 8.72 15.99 9.25
C ALA A 120 7.29 16.54 9.38
N GLU A 121 7.05 17.51 10.27
CA GLU A 121 5.75 18.18 10.43
C GLU A 121 5.37 18.99 9.18
N ALA A 122 6.33 19.65 8.54
CA ALA A 122 6.07 20.38 7.28
C ALA A 122 5.65 19.43 6.14
N VAL A 123 6.32 18.28 5.99
CA VAL A 123 5.95 17.25 5.01
C VAL A 123 4.57 16.68 5.34
N ALA A 124 4.33 16.29 6.58
CA ALA A 124 3.08 15.69 7.02
C ALA A 124 1.89 16.64 6.83
N THR A 125 2.04 17.92 7.18
CA THR A 125 1.00 18.93 7.00
C THR A 125 0.63 19.09 5.53
N LYS A 126 1.60 19.15 4.63
CA LYS A 126 1.34 19.21 3.17
C LYS A 126 0.60 17.95 2.68
N LEU A 127 1.00 16.76 3.12
CA LEU A 127 0.35 15.51 2.74
C LEU A 127 -1.09 15.44 3.26
N LEU A 128 -1.32 15.78 4.52
CA LEU A 128 -2.67 15.81 5.09
C LEU A 128 -3.57 16.82 4.37
N ALA A 129 -3.05 18.00 4.03
CA ALA A 129 -3.78 19.00 3.27
C ALA A 129 -4.10 18.52 1.84
N SER A 130 -3.14 17.91 1.14
CA SER A 130 -3.34 17.39 -0.23
C SER A 130 -4.35 16.24 -0.32
N LEU A 131 -4.67 15.63 0.81
CA LEU A 131 -5.66 14.55 0.95
C LEU A 131 -6.95 15.02 1.64
N ASP A 132 -7.20 16.32 1.73
CA ASP A 132 -8.40 16.94 2.33
C ASP A 132 -8.67 16.49 3.78
N VAL A 133 -7.60 16.28 4.57
CA VAL A 133 -7.68 15.89 5.98
C VAL A 133 -6.81 16.76 6.88
N GLY A 134 -6.30 17.89 6.36
CA GLY A 134 -5.43 18.81 7.10
C GLY A 134 -6.07 19.38 8.37
N ALA A 135 -7.39 19.69 8.35
CA ALA A 135 -8.13 20.18 9.52
C ALA A 135 -8.19 19.15 10.69
N ARG A 136 -7.83 17.89 10.43
CA ARG A 136 -7.83 16.79 11.41
C ARG A 136 -6.42 16.45 11.92
N ALA A 137 -5.41 17.26 11.62
CA ALA A 137 -4.01 16.96 11.94
C ALA A 137 -3.78 16.65 13.44
N THR A 138 -4.47 17.33 14.35
CA THR A 138 -4.38 17.10 15.79
C THR A 138 -5.37 16.06 16.35
N ALA A 139 -6.26 15.51 15.50
CA ALA A 139 -7.24 14.52 15.93
C ALA A 139 -6.58 13.16 16.20
N TRP A 140 -7.09 12.46 17.19
CA TRP A 140 -6.75 11.07 17.47
C TRP A 140 -7.52 10.13 16.54
N PRO A 141 -7.03 8.91 16.24
CA PRO A 141 -7.72 7.95 15.38
C PRO A 141 -9.18 7.67 15.76
N SER A 142 -9.50 7.66 17.06
CA SER A 142 -10.87 7.48 17.56
C SER A 142 -11.82 8.65 17.26
N GLN A 143 -11.29 9.80 16.88
CA GLN A 143 -12.04 11.01 16.54
C GLN A 143 -12.21 11.18 15.02
N LEU A 144 -11.63 10.29 14.22
CA LEU A 144 -11.69 10.32 12.77
C LEU A 144 -12.84 9.47 12.25
N SER A 145 -13.55 9.95 11.26
CA SER A 145 -14.43 9.10 10.45
C SER A 145 -13.61 8.07 9.67
N GLY A 146 -14.23 6.96 9.23
CA GLY A 146 -13.53 5.94 8.45
C GLY A 146 -12.79 6.49 7.23
N GLY A 147 -13.41 7.43 6.49
CA GLY A 147 -12.77 8.09 5.34
C GLY A 147 -11.62 9.03 5.73
N GLU A 148 -11.70 9.74 6.87
CA GLU A 148 -10.60 10.55 7.38
C GLU A 148 -9.44 9.67 7.83
N ALA A 149 -9.72 8.59 8.58
CA ALA A 149 -8.70 7.63 9.00
C ALA A 149 -7.98 6.99 7.81
N GLN A 150 -8.71 6.67 6.75
CA GLN A 150 -8.12 6.16 5.51
C GLN A 150 -7.20 7.18 4.85
N ARG A 151 -7.61 8.45 4.72
CA ARG A 151 -6.75 9.50 4.16
C ARG A 151 -5.50 9.73 4.99
N VAL A 152 -5.60 9.67 6.31
CA VAL A 152 -4.41 9.72 7.21
C VAL A 152 -3.51 8.50 6.98
N ALA A 153 -4.06 7.29 6.80
CA ALA A 153 -3.27 6.09 6.51
C ALA A 153 -2.56 6.18 5.15
N ILE A 154 -3.21 6.78 4.14
CA ILE A 154 -2.59 7.07 2.84
C ILE A 154 -1.48 8.11 3.01
N ALA A 155 -1.71 9.22 3.74
CA ALA A 155 -0.69 10.23 4.03
C ALA A 155 0.54 9.59 4.70
N ARG A 156 0.33 8.73 5.70
CA ARG A 156 1.40 7.99 6.37
C ARG A 156 2.20 7.11 5.41
N ALA A 157 1.50 6.37 4.54
CA ALA A 157 2.14 5.52 3.55
C ALA A 157 2.94 6.31 2.52
N LEU A 158 2.52 7.54 2.19
CA LEU A 158 3.17 8.43 1.24
C LEU A 158 4.32 9.25 1.85
N ALA A 159 4.38 9.37 3.17
CA ALA A 159 5.36 10.22 3.84
C ALA A 159 6.82 9.91 3.45
N PRO A 160 7.26 8.64 3.34
CA PRO A 160 8.60 8.31 2.87
C PRO A 160 8.83 8.55 1.38
N ASN A 161 7.85 9.08 0.65
CA ASN A 161 7.84 9.29 -0.80
C ASN A 161 8.11 7.99 -1.62
N PRO A 162 7.33 6.92 -1.40
CA PRO A 162 7.55 5.65 -2.06
C PRO A 162 7.26 5.71 -3.57
N ALA A 163 7.98 4.89 -4.36
CA ALA A 163 7.70 4.70 -5.77
C ALA A 163 6.47 3.78 -6.01
N LEU A 164 6.26 2.82 -5.10
CA LEU A 164 5.16 1.84 -5.16
C LEU A 164 4.23 2.00 -3.95
N LEU A 165 2.93 2.09 -4.20
CA LEU A 165 1.89 2.09 -3.17
C LEU A 165 1.07 0.79 -3.26
N LEU A 166 1.03 0.06 -2.16
CA LEU A 166 0.22 -1.14 -1.99
C LEU A 166 -1.01 -0.80 -1.15
N MET A 167 -2.18 -1.25 -1.56
CA MET A 167 -3.43 -0.99 -0.83
C MET A 167 -4.25 -2.27 -0.71
N ASP A 168 -4.61 -2.62 0.52
CA ASP A 168 -5.42 -3.80 0.82
C ASP A 168 -6.86 -3.37 1.13
N GLU A 169 -7.81 -3.74 0.24
CA GLU A 169 -9.25 -3.46 0.32
C GLU A 169 -9.59 -1.99 0.66
N PRO A 170 -9.06 -1.01 -0.07
CA PRO A 170 -9.19 0.40 0.33
C PRO A 170 -10.62 0.95 0.22
N THR A 171 -11.55 0.23 -0.42
CA THR A 171 -12.95 0.65 -0.59
C THR A 171 -13.91 0.00 0.40
N ALA A 172 -13.45 -0.97 1.23
CA ALA A 172 -14.32 -1.83 2.04
C ALA A 172 -15.22 -1.08 3.03
N ALA A 173 -14.79 0.07 3.55
CA ALA A 173 -15.53 0.88 4.53
C ALA A 173 -16.08 2.20 3.95
N LEU A 174 -16.11 2.35 2.61
CA LEU A 174 -16.51 3.58 1.95
C LEU A 174 -17.87 3.49 1.28
N ASP A 175 -18.64 4.56 1.40
CA ASP A 175 -19.82 4.78 0.57
C ASP A 175 -19.42 5.10 -0.90
N PRO A 176 -20.37 5.04 -1.87
CA PRO A 176 -20.06 5.24 -3.29
C PRO A 176 -19.39 6.59 -3.60
N ALA A 177 -19.83 7.68 -2.96
CA ALA A 177 -19.26 9.00 -3.21
C ALA A 177 -17.80 9.07 -2.77
N ARG A 178 -17.49 8.48 -1.61
CA ARG A 178 -16.11 8.40 -1.08
C ARG A 178 -15.21 7.46 -1.88
N ARG A 179 -15.78 6.39 -2.49
CA ARG A 179 -15.03 5.53 -3.43
C ARG A 179 -14.56 6.33 -4.65
N GLY A 180 -15.43 7.15 -5.24
CA GLY A 180 -15.07 8.03 -6.36
C GLY A 180 -13.97 9.03 -5.99
N ALA A 181 -14.07 9.68 -4.83
CA ALA A 181 -13.05 10.59 -4.33
C ALA A 181 -11.70 9.89 -4.11
N LEU A 182 -11.71 8.68 -3.53
CA LEU A 182 -10.51 7.85 -3.40
C LEU A 182 -9.91 7.54 -4.78
N GLY A 183 -10.71 7.08 -5.74
CA GLY A 183 -10.25 6.79 -7.11
C GLY A 183 -9.57 7.98 -7.76
N THR A 184 -10.15 9.18 -7.63
CA THR A 184 -9.54 10.43 -8.11
C THR A 184 -8.18 10.70 -7.45
N THR A 185 -8.09 10.52 -6.14
CA THR A 185 -6.84 10.66 -5.37
C THR A 185 -5.77 9.68 -5.89
N LEU A 186 -6.11 8.40 -6.06
CA LEU A 186 -5.17 7.39 -6.55
C LEU A 186 -4.72 7.67 -7.99
N ARG A 187 -5.61 8.15 -8.85
CA ARG A 187 -5.28 8.58 -10.21
C ARG A 187 -4.32 9.78 -10.19
N HIS A 188 -4.51 10.74 -9.28
CA HIS A 188 -3.57 11.85 -9.12
C HIS A 188 -2.18 11.35 -8.70
N LEU A 189 -2.10 10.41 -7.75
CA LEU A 189 -0.84 9.81 -7.30
C LEU A 189 -0.13 9.03 -8.43
N SER A 190 -0.88 8.28 -9.25
CA SER A 190 -0.28 7.57 -10.39
C SER A 190 0.28 8.54 -11.43
N LYS A 191 -0.42 9.63 -11.75
CA LYS A 191 0.07 10.69 -12.65
C LYS A 191 1.37 11.35 -12.18
N GLN A 192 1.71 11.26 -10.90
CA GLN A 192 2.99 11.69 -10.34
C GLN A 192 4.11 10.66 -10.54
N GLY A 193 3.87 9.58 -11.31
CA GLY A 193 4.84 8.55 -11.63
C GLY A 193 4.85 7.36 -10.68
N ARG A 194 4.00 7.32 -9.64
CA ARG A 194 3.93 6.18 -8.72
C ARG A 194 3.21 4.98 -9.34
N GLY A 195 3.68 3.78 -9.09
CA GLY A 195 2.96 2.54 -9.34
C GLY A 195 2.01 2.22 -8.18
N LEU A 196 0.80 1.76 -8.47
CA LEU A 196 -0.17 1.37 -7.46
C LEU A 196 -0.63 -0.08 -7.68
N LEU A 197 -0.55 -0.91 -6.64
CA LEU A 197 -1.15 -2.25 -6.63
C LEU A 197 -2.26 -2.28 -5.57
N ILE A 198 -3.49 -2.49 -6.02
CA ILE A 198 -4.69 -2.45 -5.18
C ILE A 198 -5.30 -3.84 -5.12
N ALA A 199 -5.29 -4.48 -3.96
CA ALA A 199 -6.05 -5.69 -3.71
C ALA A 199 -7.50 -5.32 -3.39
N THR A 200 -8.45 -5.80 -4.17
CA THR A 200 -9.87 -5.51 -3.94
C THR A 200 -10.78 -6.59 -4.52
N HIS A 201 -12.00 -6.69 -3.99
CA HIS A 201 -13.11 -7.44 -4.56
C HIS A 201 -14.15 -6.51 -5.20
N ASP A 202 -13.97 -5.20 -5.10
CA ASP A 202 -14.87 -4.18 -5.66
C ASP A 202 -14.65 -4.04 -7.17
N THR A 203 -15.50 -4.72 -7.93
CA THR A 203 -15.40 -4.76 -9.40
C THR A 203 -15.68 -3.41 -10.04
N GLU A 204 -16.62 -2.63 -9.48
CA GLU A 204 -16.98 -1.31 -10.00
C GLU A 204 -15.80 -0.34 -9.82
N PHE A 205 -15.23 -0.30 -8.63
CA PHE A 205 -14.06 0.52 -8.35
C PHE A 205 -12.86 0.16 -9.25
N ALA A 206 -12.57 -1.15 -9.37
CA ALA A 206 -11.47 -1.62 -10.21
C ALA A 206 -11.66 -1.23 -11.68
N ARG A 207 -12.86 -1.43 -12.25
CA ARG A 207 -13.16 -1.05 -13.64
C ARG A 207 -13.13 0.46 -13.88
N GLY A 208 -13.53 1.26 -12.89
CA GLY A 208 -13.56 2.72 -13.00
C GLY A 208 -12.19 3.38 -12.85
N HIS A 209 -11.26 2.74 -12.13
CA HIS A 209 -10.04 3.43 -11.68
C HIS A 209 -8.72 2.70 -11.98
N ALA A 210 -8.72 1.39 -12.22
CA ALA A 210 -7.50 0.67 -12.58
C ALA A 210 -7.22 0.73 -14.09
N ASP A 211 -5.94 0.78 -14.44
CA ASP A 211 -5.50 0.67 -15.83
C ASP A 211 -5.51 -0.79 -16.29
N ARG A 212 -5.32 -1.72 -15.35
CA ARG A 212 -5.30 -3.16 -15.59
C ARG A 212 -5.82 -3.94 -14.40
N ILE A 213 -6.52 -5.02 -14.67
CA ILE A 213 -7.05 -5.94 -13.67
C ILE A 213 -6.35 -7.28 -13.83
N VAL A 214 -5.83 -7.82 -12.72
CA VAL A 214 -5.28 -9.16 -12.60
C VAL A 214 -6.20 -9.96 -11.68
N SER A 215 -6.75 -11.06 -12.16
CA SER A 215 -7.67 -11.89 -11.38
C SER A 215 -6.94 -13.07 -10.75
N LEU A 216 -7.07 -13.21 -9.44
CA LEU A 216 -6.70 -14.44 -8.73
C LEU A 216 -7.90 -15.39 -8.79
N GLY A 217 -7.75 -16.53 -9.49
CA GLY A 217 -8.71 -17.63 -9.46
C GLY A 217 -8.65 -18.35 -8.11
N ALA A 218 -9.78 -18.99 -7.70
CA ALA A 218 -9.72 -20.00 -6.67
C ALA A 218 -8.91 -21.17 -7.23
N GLY A 219 -7.77 -21.50 -6.60
CA GLY A 219 -6.90 -22.61 -6.98
C GLY A 219 -7.47 -23.95 -6.60
#